data_83b6bae0f519baf0e935be8c28cc130f
#
_entry.id   83b6bae0f519baf0e935be8c28cc130f
#
_cell.length_a   1.000
_cell.length_b   1.000
_cell.length_c   1.000
_cell.angle_alpha   90.00
_cell.angle_beta   90.00
_cell.angle_gamma   90.00
#
_symmetry.space_group_name_H-M   'P 1'
#
loop_
_entity.id
_entity.type
_entity.pdbx_description
1 polymer ?
#
loop_
_entity_poly.entity_id
_entity_poly.type
_entity_poly.pdbx_seq_one_letter_code
_entity_poly.pdbx_strand_id
1 'polypeptide(L)'
;KWQMPQGGVDEGEDFISAMKRELYEETSIKNIKILKVIDRMYEYELPENLVGIIWKGKFRGQKQKWFITKFLGKDEEININTKQPEFVNWKWIEPKELPEVIVDFKKKLYLNLLKEINAFTD
;
A
#
# COMPACT_ATOMS: atom_id res chain seq x y z
N LYS A 1 -12.84 1.63 5.91
CA LYS A 1 -11.51 1.86 6.45
C LYS A 1 -10.54 2.30 5.35
N TRP A 2 -9.52 3.01 5.72
CA TRP A 2 -8.51 3.54 4.82
C TRP A 2 -7.35 2.56 4.67
N GLN A 3 -6.63 2.67 3.55
CA GLN A 3 -5.40 1.92 3.36
C GLN A 3 -4.50 2.63 2.35
N MET A 4 -3.22 2.27 2.35
CA MET A 4 -2.28 2.71 1.34
C MET A 4 -2.50 1.92 0.05
N PRO A 5 -2.15 2.49 -1.12
CA PRO A 5 -2.17 1.72 -2.36
C PRO A 5 -1.28 0.49 -2.25
N GLN A 6 -1.78 -0.63 -2.74
CA GLN A 6 -1.04 -1.88 -2.78
C GLN A 6 -1.61 -2.78 -3.87
N GLY A 7 -0.81 -3.71 -4.35
CA GLY A 7 -1.28 -4.66 -5.34
C GLY A 7 -0.32 -5.82 -5.50
N GLY A 8 -0.68 -6.76 -6.34
CA GLY A 8 0.09 -7.98 -6.57
C GLY A 8 1.24 -7.79 -7.54
N VAL A 9 2.26 -8.63 -7.39
CA VAL A 9 3.39 -8.71 -8.32
C VAL A 9 3.07 -9.83 -9.31
N ASP A 10 3.08 -9.50 -10.60
CA ASP A 10 2.82 -10.49 -11.65
C ASP A 10 4.06 -11.35 -11.89
N GLU A 11 3.84 -12.55 -12.43
CA GLU A 11 4.93 -13.45 -12.75
C GLU A 11 5.94 -12.77 -13.68
N GLY A 12 7.23 -12.85 -13.32
CA GLY A 12 8.30 -12.24 -14.10
C GLY A 12 8.48 -10.73 -13.90
N GLU A 13 7.62 -10.12 -13.10
CA GLU A 13 7.67 -8.68 -12.84
C GLU A 13 8.54 -8.40 -11.62
N ASP A 14 9.41 -7.37 -11.69
CA ASP A 14 10.16 -6.96 -10.51
C ASP A 14 9.30 -6.08 -9.59
N PHE A 15 9.77 -5.90 -8.35
CA PHE A 15 8.99 -5.15 -7.35
C PHE A 15 8.76 -3.70 -7.73
N ILE A 16 9.76 -3.03 -8.30
CA ILE A 16 9.63 -1.61 -8.66
C ILE A 16 8.61 -1.42 -9.77
N SER A 17 8.67 -2.27 -10.81
CA SER A 17 7.70 -2.22 -11.90
C SER A 17 6.29 -2.51 -11.42
N ALA A 18 6.14 -3.51 -10.53
CA ALA A 18 4.86 -3.85 -9.95
C ALA A 18 4.30 -2.69 -9.14
N MET A 19 5.13 -2.05 -8.32
CA MET A 19 4.72 -0.92 -7.50
C MET A 19 4.20 0.22 -8.38
N LYS A 20 4.96 0.59 -9.40
CA LYS A 20 4.57 1.69 -10.31
C LYS A 20 3.27 1.36 -11.05
N ARG A 21 3.14 0.14 -11.53
CA ARG A 21 1.94 -0.32 -12.26
C ARG A 21 0.71 -0.28 -11.36
N GLU A 22 0.80 -0.89 -10.17
CA GLU A 22 -0.33 -0.94 -9.25
C GLU A 22 -0.73 0.46 -8.77
N LEU A 23 0.26 1.30 -8.46
CA LEU A 23 -0.01 2.67 -8.06
C LEU A 23 -0.79 3.41 -9.15
N TYR A 24 -0.34 3.27 -10.40
CA TYR A 24 -1.02 3.91 -11.52
C TYR A 24 -2.43 3.35 -11.74
N GLU A 25 -2.57 2.02 -11.69
CA GLU A 25 -3.88 1.38 -11.88
C GLU A 25 -4.90 1.80 -10.83
N GLU A 26 -4.44 2.03 -9.60
CA GLU A 26 -5.34 2.37 -8.49
C GLU A 26 -5.60 3.87 -8.36
N THR A 27 -4.63 4.71 -8.69
CA THR A 27 -4.68 6.15 -8.38
C THR A 27 -4.39 7.06 -9.56
N SER A 28 -3.96 6.53 -10.69
CA SER A 28 -3.49 7.29 -11.85
C SER A 28 -2.18 8.05 -11.60
N ILE A 29 -1.54 7.85 -10.45
CA ILE A 29 -0.27 8.49 -10.13
C ILE A 29 0.86 7.85 -10.94
N LYS A 30 1.62 8.66 -11.67
CA LYS A 30 2.81 8.20 -12.41
C LYS A 30 4.06 9.05 -12.15
N ASN A 31 3.90 10.28 -11.70
CA ASN A 31 5.01 11.19 -11.47
C ASN A 31 5.53 11.03 -10.04
N ILE A 32 6.41 10.06 -9.85
CA ILE A 32 6.98 9.77 -8.53
C ILE A 32 8.49 9.64 -8.60
N LYS A 33 9.12 9.87 -7.44
CA LYS A 33 10.53 9.58 -7.22
C LYS A 33 10.62 8.59 -6.07
N ILE A 34 11.33 7.49 -6.27
CA ILE A 34 11.57 6.52 -5.20
C ILE A 34 12.65 7.11 -4.30
N LEU A 35 12.29 7.33 -3.02
CA LEU A 35 13.23 7.86 -2.04
C LEU A 35 13.95 6.76 -1.30
N LYS A 36 13.24 5.65 -1.04
CA LYS A 36 13.82 4.52 -0.33
C LYS A 36 13.05 3.25 -0.68
N VAL A 37 13.79 2.17 -0.93
CA VAL A 37 13.24 0.81 -1.00
C VAL A 37 13.45 0.22 0.39
N ILE A 38 12.36 -0.15 1.06
CA ILE A 38 12.46 -0.76 2.37
C ILE A 38 12.94 -2.19 2.20
N ASP A 39 14.13 -2.50 2.73
CA ASP A 39 14.79 -3.79 2.52
C ASP A 39 14.00 -4.97 3.07
N ARG A 40 13.33 -4.75 4.18
CA ARG A 40 12.62 -5.79 4.90
C ARG A 40 11.27 -6.07 4.23
N MET A 41 10.94 -7.36 4.05
CA MET A 41 9.59 -7.76 3.67
C MET A 41 8.70 -7.74 4.91
N TYR A 42 7.50 -7.22 4.76
CA TYR A 42 6.50 -7.24 5.82
C TYR A 42 5.42 -8.25 5.48
N GLU A 43 4.87 -8.86 6.50
CA GLU A 43 3.76 -9.79 6.30
C GLU A 43 2.70 -9.59 7.37
N TYR A 44 1.46 -9.93 7.01
CA TYR A 44 0.36 -9.96 7.95
C TYR A 44 -0.50 -11.16 7.65
N GLU A 45 -1.23 -11.61 8.67
CA GLU A 45 -2.16 -12.73 8.54
C GLU A 45 -3.59 -12.25 8.68
N LEU A 46 -4.50 -12.88 7.95
CA LEU A 46 -5.92 -12.62 8.11
C LEU A 46 -6.42 -13.23 9.43
N PRO A 47 -7.34 -12.55 10.14
CA PRO A 47 -8.06 -13.18 11.23
C PRO A 47 -8.75 -14.45 10.73
N GLU A 48 -8.82 -15.48 11.56
CA GLU A 48 -9.40 -16.78 11.16
C GLU A 48 -10.81 -16.67 10.59
N ASN A 49 -11.61 -15.76 11.14
CA ASN A 49 -12.98 -15.56 10.68
C ASN A 49 -13.05 -14.98 9.27
N LEU A 50 -11.95 -14.46 8.72
CA LEU A 50 -11.90 -13.90 7.38
C LEU A 50 -11.21 -14.80 6.36
N VAL A 51 -10.44 -15.81 6.82
CA VAL A 51 -9.66 -16.67 5.91
C VAL A 51 -10.53 -17.35 4.85
N GLY A 52 -11.70 -17.83 5.21
CA GLY A 52 -12.60 -18.49 4.26
C GLY A 52 -13.45 -17.55 3.43
N ILE A 53 -13.45 -16.26 3.73
CA ILE A 53 -14.29 -15.25 3.09
C ILE A 53 -13.48 -14.46 2.08
N ILE A 54 -12.30 -13.97 2.49
CA ILE A 54 -11.40 -13.19 1.64
C ILE A 54 -10.48 -14.17 0.91
N TRP A 55 -10.27 -13.94 -0.38
CA TRP A 55 -9.42 -14.76 -1.25
C TRP A 55 -9.90 -16.22 -1.35
N LYS A 56 -11.16 -16.48 -1.03
CA LYS A 56 -11.79 -17.80 -1.15
C LYS A 56 -11.01 -18.89 -0.38
N GLY A 57 -10.43 -18.52 0.76
CA GLY A 57 -9.68 -19.45 1.59
C GLY A 57 -8.30 -19.85 1.07
N LYS A 58 -7.85 -19.25 -0.05
CA LYS A 58 -6.56 -19.62 -0.66
C LYS A 58 -5.35 -19.17 0.13
N PHE A 59 -5.46 -18.03 0.81
CA PHE A 59 -4.33 -17.40 1.50
C PHE A 59 -4.72 -17.05 2.92
N ARG A 60 -3.75 -17.14 3.84
CA ARG A 60 -3.93 -16.74 5.23
C ARG A 60 -3.37 -15.36 5.51
N GLY A 61 -2.62 -14.78 4.57
CA GLY A 61 -2.02 -13.48 4.72
C GLY A 61 -1.24 -13.09 3.48
N GLN A 62 -0.44 -12.05 3.57
CA GLN A 62 0.37 -11.54 2.48
C GLN A 62 1.76 -11.17 2.96
N LYS A 63 2.75 -11.31 2.08
CA LYS A 63 4.06 -10.69 2.23
C LYS A 63 4.10 -9.47 1.33
N GLN A 64 4.62 -8.36 1.86
CA GLN A 64 4.62 -7.10 1.14
C GLN A 64 6.01 -6.47 1.10
N LYS A 65 6.35 -5.92 -0.07
CA LYS A 65 7.52 -5.06 -0.26
C LYS A 65 7.02 -3.62 -0.30
N TRP A 66 7.63 -2.75 0.49
CA TRP A 66 7.20 -1.36 0.61
C TRP A 66 8.26 -0.39 0.09
N PHE A 67 7.78 0.74 -0.38
CA PHE A 67 8.61 1.81 -0.95
C PHE A 67 8.18 3.13 -0.37
N ILE A 68 9.16 3.99 -0.07
CA ILE A 68 8.88 5.39 0.27
C ILE A 68 9.11 6.19 -1.01
N THR A 69 8.07 6.86 -1.48
CA THR A 69 8.12 7.62 -2.73
C THR A 69 7.70 9.07 -2.49
N LYS A 70 8.17 9.96 -3.35
CA LYS A 70 7.73 11.34 -3.38
C LYS A 70 6.85 11.55 -4.60
N PHE A 71 5.64 12.09 -4.39
CA PHE A 71 4.76 12.47 -5.48
C PHE A 71 5.25 13.79 -6.07
N LEU A 72 5.54 13.79 -7.36
CA LEU A 72 6.10 14.98 -8.05
C LEU A 72 5.04 15.73 -8.85
N GLY A 73 3.80 15.26 -8.84
CA GLY A 73 2.70 15.88 -9.57
C GLY A 73 1.84 16.76 -8.70
N LYS A 74 0.65 17.03 -9.20
CA LYS A 74 -0.37 17.82 -8.50
C LYS A 74 -1.54 16.92 -8.13
N ASP A 75 -2.30 17.33 -7.12
CA ASP A 75 -3.45 16.54 -6.65
C ASP A 75 -4.47 16.27 -7.76
N GLU A 76 -4.60 17.17 -8.73
CA GLU A 76 -5.50 17.00 -9.87
C GLU A 76 -5.14 15.79 -10.75
N GLU A 77 -3.91 15.29 -10.66
CA GLU A 77 -3.48 14.08 -11.39
C GLU A 77 -3.96 12.81 -10.73
N ILE A 78 -4.41 12.87 -9.49
CA ILE A 78 -4.89 11.70 -8.75
C ILE A 78 -6.34 11.43 -9.15
N ASN A 79 -6.59 10.24 -9.69
CA ASN A 79 -7.92 9.83 -10.12
C ASN A 79 -8.11 8.36 -9.76
N ILE A 80 -8.97 8.11 -8.79
CA ILE A 80 -9.29 6.75 -8.32
C ILE A 80 -10.47 6.13 -9.08
N ASN A 81 -11.10 6.88 -9.97
CA ASN A 81 -12.19 6.39 -10.82
C ASN A 81 -11.58 5.71 -12.05
N THR A 82 -10.95 4.57 -11.83
CA THR A 82 -10.24 3.80 -12.85
C THR A 82 -11.12 2.69 -13.42
N LYS A 83 -10.58 1.88 -14.36
CA LYS A 83 -11.34 0.81 -14.99
C LYS A 83 -11.86 -0.23 -13.98
N GLN A 84 -11.05 -0.53 -12.96
CA GLN A 84 -11.41 -1.44 -11.88
C GLN A 84 -11.18 -0.73 -10.56
N PRO A 85 -12.14 0.13 -10.14
CA PRO A 85 -11.93 0.96 -8.97
C PRO A 85 -11.74 0.13 -7.69
N GLU A 86 -10.62 0.39 -7.00
CA GLU A 86 -10.32 -0.22 -5.71
C GLU A 86 -10.74 0.68 -4.56
N PHE A 87 -10.84 1.98 -4.81
CA PHE A 87 -11.11 2.98 -3.78
C PHE A 87 -12.31 3.83 -4.12
N VAL A 88 -13.01 4.28 -3.08
CA VAL A 88 -14.16 5.21 -3.21
C VAL A 88 -13.78 6.64 -2.84
N ASN A 89 -12.63 6.82 -2.18
CA ASN A 89 -12.18 8.15 -1.78
C ASN A 89 -10.68 8.12 -1.48
N TRP A 90 -10.04 9.31 -1.44
CA TRP A 90 -8.64 9.42 -1.09
C TRP A 90 -8.40 10.71 -0.31
N LYS A 91 -7.31 10.74 0.46
CA LYS A 91 -6.86 11.94 1.17
C LYS A 91 -5.37 11.83 1.51
N TRP A 92 -4.74 12.97 1.71
CA TRP A 92 -3.41 13.04 2.31
C TRP A 92 -3.56 13.08 3.81
N ILE A 93 -2.70 12.37 4.52
CA ILE A 93 -2.67 12.38 5.99
C ILE A 93 -1.22 12.38 6.46
N GLU A 94 -1.03 12.77 7.73
CA GLU A 94 0.27 12.65 8.36
C GLU A 94 0.57 11.17 8.64
N PRO A 95 1.85 10.74 8.47
CA PRO A 95 2.20 9.33 8.70
C PRO A 95 1.76 8.80 10.06
N LYS A 96 1.82 9.61 11.10
CA LYS A 96 1.44 9.19 12.46
C LYS A 96 -0.03 8.80 12.59
N GLU A 97 -0.86 9.23 11.66
CA GLU A 97 -2.30 8.92 11.67
C GLU A 97 -2.62 7.58 11.03
N LEU A 98 -1.68 6.99 10.27
CA LEU A 98 -1.94 5.75 9.54
C LEU A 98 -2.45 4.60 10.42
N PRO A 99 -1.84 4.30 11.57
CA PRO A 99 -2.31 3.17 12.38
C PRO A 99 -3.72 3.34 12.92
N GLU A 100 -4.22 4.58 12.98
CA GLU A 100 -5.55 4.87 13.52
C GLU A 100 -6.67 4.67 12.50
N VAL A 101 -6.36 4.78 11.20
CA VAL A 101 -7.37 4.73 10.13
C VAL A 101 -7.43 3.39 9.41
N ILE A 102 -6.46 2.51 9.64
CA ILE A 102 -6.37 1.22 8.97
C ILE A 102 -7.22 0.16 9.69
N VAL A 103 -7.56 -0.93 8.98
CA VAL A 103 -8.25 -2.05 9.61
C VAL A 103 -7.36 -2.72 10.66
N ASP A 104 -7.97 -3.24 11.72
CA ASP A 104 -7.25 -3.71 12.91
C ASP A 104 -6.18 -4.77 12.60
N PHE A 105 -6.44 -5.73 11.72
CA PHE A 105 -5.47 -6.79 11.45
C PHE A 105 -4.23 -6.31 10.69
N LYS A 106 -4.25 -5.10 10.13
CA LYS A 106 -3.09 -4.48 9.48
C LYS A 106 -2.39 -3.47 10.36
N LYS A 107 -2.92 -3.16 11.54
CA LYS A 107 -2.40 -2.11 12.41
C LYS A 107 -0.95 -2.31 12.79
N LYS A 108 -0.57 -3.55 13.16
CA LYS A 108 0.82 -3.87 13.52
C LYS A 108 1.78 -3.62 12.36
N LEU A 109 1.38 -4.00 11.15
CA LEU A 109 2.16 -3.76 9.95
C LEU A 109 2.39 -2.26 9.77
N TYR A 110 1.35 -1.45 9.88
CA TYR A 110 1.45 -0.01 9.68
C TYR A 110 2.24 0.69 10.80
N LEU A 111 2.20 0.18 12.02
CA LEU A 111 3.06 0.67 13.10
C LEU A 111 4.53 0.44 12.77
N ASN A 112 4.87 -0.72 12.20
CA ASN A 112 6.24 -1.01 11.78
C ASN A 112 6.66 -0.12 10.61
N LEU A 113 5.77 0.10 9.65
CA LEU A 113 6.04 1.01 8.53
C LEU A 113 6.27 2.44 9.01
N LEU A 114 5.51 2.88 10.01
CA LEU A 114 5.68 4.20 10.60
C LEU A 114 7.07 4.39 11.17
N LYS A 115 7.64 3.37 11.80
CA LYS A 115 9.02 3.42 12.30
C LYS A 115 10.01 3.63 11.17
N GLU A 116 9.83 2.94 10.04
CA GLU A 116 10.70 3.10 8.87
C GLU A 116 10.58 4.50 8.28
N ILE A 117 9.37 5.03 8.19
CA ILE A 117 9.13 6.37 7.67
C ILE A 117 9.79 7.42 8.57
N ASN A 118 9.62 7.30 9.89
CA ASN A 118 10.22 8.23 10.84
C ASN A 118 11.75 8.18 10.80
N ALA A 119 12.32 6.99 10.70
CA ALA A 119 13.77 6.84 10.59
C ALA A 119 14.32 7.48 9.32
N PHE A 120 13.56 7.44 8.23
CA PHE A 120 13.97 8.04 6.96
C PHE A 120 13.85 9.57 6.98
N THR A 121 12.80 10.11 7.60
CA THR A 121 12.52 11.56 7.58
C THR A 121 13.27 12.32 8.67
N ASP A 122 13.75 11.65 9.68
CA ASP A 122 14.57 12.23 10.75
C ASP A 122 16.03 12.31 10.31
#